data_b9649a3567a0b347df2f79bb8eedf1f2
#
_entry.id   b9649a3567a0b347df2f79bb8eedf1f2
#
_cell.length_a   1.000
_cell.length_b   1.000
_cell.length_c   1.000
_cell.angle_alpha   90.00
_cell.angle_beta   90.00
_cell.angle_gamma   90.00
#
_symmetry.space_group_name_H-M   'P 1'
#
loop_
_entity.id
_entity.type
_entity.pdbx_description
1 polymer ?
#
loop_
_entity_poly.entity_id
_entity_poly.type
_entity_poly.pdbx_seq_one_letter_code
_entity_poly.pdbx_strand_id
1 'polypeptide(L)'
;MNKIFSILFFLGLILTGIFQYTRNLDVEVNYERFNLVSPGILRTPEERFKNLKDYDFKPNYLQINGLRIHYLDEGPKDGEVIFLLHGQPAWSYLFRKMIPALVDAGYRVIAPDMVGFGKSDKYIDIEDYTHQMHVDTISELIRELDLTDMTAHVHDWGGLVGLRVVAEEPDRFSRVIASNTGLIAPGRGLINDIRGFFLGPIFKLTIWLQGPATWEEFIGGNGFTNWIRYSRYTDNIDVGGVMQTLGSVNSEERLGYEAPFPNASYKAGAQIFPYLIPSELRKNEMAFRNVLEKWDKPFLIANSDNAVSYTHLTLPTIYSV
;
A
#
# COMPACT_ATOMS: atom_id res chain seq x y z
N MET A 1 20.35 13.56 36.54
CA MET A 1 19.23 13.64 35.57
C MET A 1 19.42 14.70 34.48
N ASN A 2 19.88 15.92 34.82
CA ASN A 2 20.00 17.03 33.84
C ASN A 2 21.03 16.83 32.69
N LYS A 3 22.15 16.12 32.94
CA LYS A 3 23.20 15.94 31.91
C LYS A 3 22.77 14.96 30.78
N ILE A 4 22.03 13.91 31.12
CA ILE A 4 21.54 12.94 30.12
C ILE A 4 20.45 13.59 29.24
N PHE A 5 19.57 14.40 29.84
CA PHE A 5 18.55 15.13 29.08
C PHE A 5 19.17 16.15 28.11
N SER A 6 20.23 16.85 28.55
CA SER A 6 20.97 17.79 27.68
C SER A 6 21.66 17.05 26.52
N ILE A 7 22.27 15.90 26.76
CA ILE A 7 22.94 15.10 25.70
C ILE A 7 21.92 14.61 24.68
N LEU A 8 20.77 14.09 25.14
CA LEU A 8 19.71 13.63 24.24
C LEU A 8 19.08 14.77 23.44
N PHE A 9 18.94 15.96 24.04
CA PHE A 9 18.44 17.15 23.37
C PHE A 9 19.44 17.66 22.28
N PHE A 10 20.73 17.69 22.58
CA PHE A 10 21.76 18.08 21.61
C PHE A 10 21.92 17.03 20.50
N LEU A 11 21.82 15.74 20.79
CA LEU A 11 21.78 14.68 19.77
C LEU A 11 20.57 14.83 18.87
N GLY A 12 19.39 15.16 19.40
CA GLY A 12 18.19 15.44 18.63
C GLY A 12 18.37 16.63 17.68
N LEU A 13 19.00 17.72 18.13
CA LEU A 13 19.28 18.90 17.30
C LEU A 13 20.32 18.62 16.21
N ILE A 14 21.35 17.82 16.50
CA ILE A 14 22.37 17.41 15.52
C ILE A 14 21.72 16.51 14.45
N LEU A 15 20.89 15.54 14.84
CA LEU A 15 20.19 14.67 13.92
C LEU A 15 19.18 15.41 13.04
N THR A 16 18.45 16.40 13.60
CA THR A 16 17.58 17.29 12.82
C THR A 16 18.36 18.18 11.86
N GLY A 17 19.51 18.70 12.30
CA GLY A 17 20.39 19.51 11.45
C GLY A 17 20.99 18.70 10.30
N ILE A 18 21.44 17.48 10.54
CA ILE A 18 21.96 16.57 9.50
C ILE A 18 20.81 16.20 8.53
N PHE A 19 19.62 15.92 9.03
CA PHE A 19 18.45 15.60 8.21
C PHE A 19 18.03 16.78 7.31
N GLN A 20 18.03 18.01 7.84
CA GLN A 20 17.78 19.21 7.02
C GLN A 20 18.90 19.50 6.02
N TYR A 21 20.15 19.25 6.39
CA TYR A 21 21.29 19.44 5.49
C TYR A 21 21.27 18.46 4.31
N THR A 22 20.95 17.19 4.57
CA THR A 22 20.83 16.18 3.50
C THR A 22 19.62 16.42 2.59
N ARG A 23 18.57 17.07 3.10
CA ARG A 23 17.39 17.44 2.31
C ARG A 23 17.64 18.64 1.37
N ASN A 24 18.61 19.48 1.69
CA ASN A 24 18.98 20.68 0.90
C ASN A 24 20.15 20.44 -0.06
N LEU A 25 20.59 19.21 -0.25
CA LEU A 25 21.48 18.88 -1.36
C LEU A 25 20.63 18.90 -2.61
N ASP A 26 20.57 20.05 -3.29
CA ASP A 26 20.03 20.20 -4.64
C ASP A 26 20.81 19.28 -5.57
N VAL A 27 20.37 18.06 -5.71
CA VAL A 27 20.75 17.23 -6.84
C VAL A 27 20.04 17.85 -8.04
N GLU A 28 20.78 18.50 -8.94
CA GLU A 28 20.25 18.91 -10.25
C GLU A 28 19.69 17.66 -10.95
N VAL A 29 18.40 17.42 -10.75
CA VAL A 29 17.69 16.35 -11.43
C VAL A 29 17.50 16.81 -12.88
N ASN A 30 18.12 16.12 -13.81
CA ASN A 30 17.92 16.36 -15.23
C ASN A 30 16.49 15.95 -15.60
N TYR A 31 15.57 16.90 -15.55
CA TYR A 31 14.13 16.71 -15.71
C TYR A 31 13.73 16.15 -17.08
N GLU A 32 14.54 16.36 -18.12
CA GLU A 32 14.27 15.82 -19.47
C GLU A 32 14.48 14.30 -19.56
N ARG A 33 15.20 13.71 -18.63
CA ARG A 33 15.52 12.27 -18.60
C ARG A 33 14.43 11.43 -17.95
N PHE A 34 13.52 12.07 -17.24
CA PHE A 34 12.41 11.41 -16.53
C PHE A 34 11.10 11.93 -17.11
N ASN A 35 10.11 11.07 -17.31
CA ASN A 35 8.76 11.47 -17.70
C ASN A 35 8.06 12.21 -16.55
N LEU A 36 8.63 13.35 -16.15
CA LEU A 36 8.08 14.23 -15.13
C LEU A 36 6.88 14.96 -15.69
N VAL A 37 5.77 14.89 -15.00
CA VAL A 37 4.55 15.64 -15.31
C VAL A 37 4.43 16.91 -14.46
N SER A 38 5.13 16.93 -13.33
CA SER A 38 5.37 18.10 -12.48
C SER A 38 6.60 17.84 -11.57
N PRO A 39 7.14 18.84 -10.87
CA PRO A 39 8.25 18.63 -9.97
C PRO A 39 8.00 17.49 -8.99
N GLY A 40 8.89 16.50 -8.96
CA GLY A 40 8.78 15.33 -8.07
C GLY A 40 7.75 14.26 -8.44
N ILE A 41 7.02 14.41 -9.57
CA ILE A 41 5.97 13.47 -9.98
C ILE A 41 6.28 12.86 -11.33
N LEU A 42 6.34 11.53 -11.36
CA LEU A 42 6.55 10.70 -12.54
C LEU A 42 5.24 10.10 -13.04
N ARG A 43 5.14 9.93 -14.35
CA ARG A 43 4.08 9.18 -15.01
C ARG A 43 4.69 8.11 -15.91
N THR A 44 4.31 6.87 -15.69
CA THR A 44 4.76 5.76 -16.53
C THR A 44 4.20 5.93 -17.95
N PRO A 45 5.05 5.83 -18.99
CA PRO A 45 4.60 5.90 -20.39
C PRO A 45 3.58 4.80 -20.70
N GLU A 46 2.51 5.16 -21.44
CA GLU A 46 1.42 4.24 -21.78
C GLU A 46 1.89 3.05 -22.64
N GLU A 47 2.99 3.21 -23.38
CA GLU A 47 3.60 2.14 -24.19
C GLU A 47 3.99 0.92 -23.36
N ARG A 48 4.31 1.13 -22.09
CA ARG A 48 4.69 0.07 -21.16
C ARG A 48 3.54 -0.88 -20.81
N PHE A 49 2.31 -0.43 -21.00
CA PHE A 49 1.11 -1.20 -20.67
C PHE A 49 0.45 -1.87 -21.89
N LYS A 50 1.07 -1.76 -23.06
CA LYS A 50 0.58 -2.41 -24.29
C LYS A 50 0.89 -3.91 -24.26
N ASN A 51 -0.06 -4.70 -24.75
CA ASN A 51 0.07 -6.15 -24.93
C ASN A 51 0.43 -6.93 -23.65
N LEU A 52 -0.02 -6.43 -22.50
CA LEU A 52 0.09 -7.19 -21.25
C LEU A 52 -0.88 -8.36 -21.26
N LYS A 53 -0.40 -9.52 -20.79
CA LYS A 53 -1.20 -10.74 -20.80
C LYS A 53 -2.47 -10.59 -19.95
N ASP A 54 -3.61 -10.93 -20.53
CA ASP A 54 -4.93 -10.91 -19.88
C ASP A 54 -5.31 -9.52 -19.31
N TYR A 55 -4.76 -8.42 -19.88
CA TYR A 55 -4.99 -7.06 -19.38
C TYR A 55 -5.33 -6.10 -20.53
N ASP A 56 -6.49 -6.28 -21.13
CA ASP A 56 -7.02 -5.42 -22.20
C ASP A 56 -8.23 -4.62 -21.66
N PHE A 57 -7.99 -3.83 -20.61
CA PHE A 57 -9.00 -2.98 -19.99
C PHE A 57 -8.81 -1.54 -20.41
N LYS A 58 -9.94 -0.83 -20.57
CA LYS A 58 -9.92 0.61 -20.86
C LYS A 58 -9.52 1.40 -19.61
N PRO A 59 -8.45 2.20 -19.64
CA PRO A 59 -8.06 3.00 -18.51
C PRO A 59 -9.03 4.16 -18.25
N ASN A 60 -9.34 4.43 -16.98
CA ASN A 60 -10.01 5.63 -16.53
C ASN A 60 -9.10 6.40 -15.57
N TYR A 61 -9.28 7.72 -15.48
CA TYR A 61 -8.41 8.57 -14.67
C TYR A 61 -9.22 9.64 -13.95
N LEU A 62 -8.85 9.93 -12.69
CA LEU A 62 -9.28 11.09 -11.93
C LEU A 62 -8.08 11.93 -11.51
N GLN A 63 -8.31 13.23 -11.33
CA GLN A 63 -7.32 14.13 -10.73
C GLN A 63 -7.64 14.29 -9.26
N ILE A 64 -6.78 13.78 -8.39
CA ILE A 64 -6.95 13.81 -6.93
C ILE A 64 -5.68 14.41 -6.32
N ASN A 65 -5.80 15.52 -5.61
CA ASN A 65 -4.69 16.19 -4.93
C ASN A 65 -3.48 16.47 -5.84
N GLY A 66 -3.72 16.82 -7.11
CA GLY A 66 -2.67 17.12 -8.09
C GLY A 66 -2.03 15.89 -8.75
N LEU A 67 -2.48 14.68 -8.42
CA LEU A 67 -2.05 13.42 -9.02
C LEU A 67 -3.12 12.86 -9.94
N ARG A 68 -2.70 12.25 -11.05
CA ARG A 68 -3.55 11.45 -11.90
C ARG A 68 -3.65 10.04 -11.32
N ILE A 69 -4.85 9.65 -10.90
CA ILE A 69 -5.15 8.34 -10.34
C ILE A 69 -5.87 7.50 -11.38
N HIS A 70 -5.31 6.34 -11.69
CA HIS A 70 -5.90 5.36 -12.60
C HIS A 70 -6.87 4.45 -11.85
N TYR A 71 -7.94 4.05 -12.53
CA TYR A 71 -8.82 2.99 -12.08
C TYR A 71 -9.46 2.25 -13.27
N LEU A 72 -9.77 0.98 -13.06
CA LEU A 72 -10.63 0.21 -13.95
C LEU A 72 -12.08 0.39 -13.52
N ASP A 73 -12.99 0.42 -14.48
CA ASP A 73 -14.45 0.51 -14.27
C ASP A 73 -15.13 -0.34 -15.32
N GLU A 74 -15.25 -1.63 -15.01
CA GLU A 74 -15.71 -2.66 -15.93
C GLU A 74 -17.09 -3.21 -15.54
N GLY A 75 -17.84 -3.68 -16.49
CA GLY A 75 -19.20 -4.24 -16.31
C GLY A 75 -20.32 -3.21 -16.40
N PRO A 76 -21.58 -3.63 -16.08
CA PRO A 76 -22.75 -2.78 -16.17
C PRO A 76 -22.70 -1.64 -15.16
N LYS A 77 -23.02 -0.41 -15.59
CA LYS A 77 -22.91 0.77 -14.72
C LYS A 77 -23.93 0.80 -13.59
N ASP A 78 -24.99 0.07 -13.71
CA ASP A 78 -26.05 -0.14 -12.72
C ASP A 78 -25.89 -1.44 -11.92
N GLY A 79 -24.80 -2.20 -12.16
CA GLY A 79 -24.48 -3.40 -11.40
C GLY A 79 -24.02 -3.09 -9.97
N GLU A 80 -24.22 -4.06 -9.06
CA GLU A 80 -23.66 -3.99 -7.70
C GLU A 80 -22.13 -3.83 -7.78
N VAL A 81 -21.58 -2.88 -6.99
CA VAL A 81 -20.16 -2.52 -7.11
C VAL A 81 -19.28 -3.46 -6.30
N ILE A 82 -18.31 -4.08 -6.97
CA ILE A 82 -17.17 -4.77 -6.34
C ILE A 82 -15.96 -3.84 -6.43
N PHE A 83 -15.49 -3.36 -5.29
CA PHE A 83 -14.32 -2.50 -5.17
C PHE A 83 -13.10 -3.35 -4.83
N LEU A 84 -12.11 -3.41 -5.75
CA LEU A 84 -10.91 -4.25 -5.63
C LEU A 84 -9.70 -3.39 -5.32
N LEU A 85 -9.09 -3.54 -4.14
CA LEU A 85 -7.90 -2.78 -3.76
C LEU A 85 -6.68 -3.69 -3.61
N HIS A 86 -5.67 -3.45 -4.48
CA HIS A 86 -4.44 -4.23 -4.56
C HIS A 86 -3.48 -3.97 -3.40
N GLY A 87 -2.53 -4.87 -3.22
CA GLY A 87 -1.41 -4.71 -2.28
C GLY A 87 -0.09 -4.37 -2.95
N GLN A 88 0.97 -4.41 -2.15
CA GLN A 88 2.33 -4.11 -2.55
C GLN A 88 3.08 -5.41 -2.91
N PRO A 89 3.88 -5.44 -3.99
CA PRO A 89 4.15 -4.38 -4.97
C PRO A 89 3.27 -4.49 -6.24
N ALA A 90 2.06 -5.05 -6.11
CA ALA A 90 1.12 -5.25 -7.21
C ALA A 90 0.41 -3.93 -7.62
N TRP A 91 -0.51 -4.04 -8.58
CA TRP A 91 -1.39 -3.01 -9.06
C TRP A 91 -2.67 -3.69 -9.63
N SER A 92 -3.59 -2.98 -10.25
CA SER A 92 -4.85 -3.56 -10.75
C SER A 92 -4.67 -4.79 -11.65
N TYR A 93 -3.48 -4.99 -12.22
CA TYR A 93 -3.10 -6.21 -12.95
C TYR A 93 -3.28 -7.49 -12.12
N LEU A 94 -3.20 -7.39 -10.80
CA LEU A 94 -3.47 -8.51 -9.88
C LEU A 94 -4.84 -9.14 -10.14
N PHE A 95 -5.82 -8.31 -10.43
CA PHE A 95 -7.22 -8.69 -10.57
C PHE A 95 -7.64 -9.04 -12.00
N ARG A 96 -6.72 -9.00 -12.97
CA ARG A 96 -7.00 -9.20 -14.41
C ARG A 96 -7.81 -10.46 -14.74
N LYS A 97 -7.62 -11.55 -13.98
CA LYS A 97 -8.34 -12.81 -14.16
C LYS A 97 -9.66 -12.85 -13.37
N MET A 98 -9.78 -12.06 -12.31
CA MET A 98 -10.97 -11.98 -11.49
C MET A 98 -12.02 -11.06 -12.11
N ILE A 99 -11.62 -9.95 -12.69
CA ILE A 99 -12.50 -8.93 -13.25
C ILE A 99 -13.47 -9.52 -14.28
N PRO A 100 -13.04 -10.29 -15.32
CA PRO A 100 -13.97 -10.86 -16.29
C PRO A 100 -15.05 -11.74 -15.65
N ALA A 101 -14.68 -12.59 -14.69
CA ALA A 101 -15.63 -13.47 -14.01
C ALA A 101 -16.67 -12.70 -13.18
N LEU A 102 -16.28 -11.59 -12.56
CA LEU A 102 -17.21 -10.73 -11.82
C LEU A 102 -18.13 -9.97 -12.77
N VAL A 103 -17.60 -9.46 -13.88
CA VAL A 103 -18.39 -8.78 -14.93
C VAL A 103 -19.40 -9.75 -15.56
N ASP A 104 -18.99 -10.97 -15.89
CA ASP A 104 -19.86 -12.01 -16.43
C ASP A 104 -20.99 -12.39 -15.44
N ALA A 105 -20.74 -12.26 -14.13
CA ALA A 105 -21.74 -12.45 -13.08
C ALA A 105 -22.65 -11.21 -12.88
N GLY A 106 -22.46 -10.13 -13.64
CA GLY A 106 -23.31 -8.94 -13.63
C GLY A 106 -22.87 -7.85 -12.65
N TYR A 107 -21.69 -7.94 -12.05
CA TYR A 107 -21.15 -6.90 -11.16
C TYR A 107 -20.46 -5.78 -11.94
N ARG A 108 -20.52 -4.57 -11.38
CA ARG A 108 -19.63 -3.48 -11.76
C ARG A 108 -18.35 -3.54 -10.93
N VAL A 109 -17.20 -3.59 -11.57
CA VAL A 109 -15.91 -3.73 -10.90
C VAL A 109 -15.13 -2.43 -10.98
N ILE A 110 -14.75 -1.89 -9.83
CA ILE A 110 -13.87 -0.73 -9.71
C ILE A 110 -12.56 -1.20 -9.09
N ALA A 111 -11.44 -0.98 -9.81
CA ALA A 111 -10.12 -1.39 -9.35
C ALA A 111 -9.10 -0.25 -9.56
N PRO A 112 -8.89 0.61 -8.54
CA PRO A 112 -7.91 1.68 -8.63
C PRO A 112 -6.48 1.17 -8.49
N ASP A 113 -5.53 1.91 -9.07
CA ASP A 113 -4.11 1.82 -8.75
C ASP A 113 -3.77 2.87 -7.69
N MET A 114 -3.22 2.44 -6.56
CA MET A 114 -2.75 3.38 -5.54
C MET A 114 -1.61 4.26 -6.07
N VAL A 115 -1.42 5.44 -5.48
CA VAL A 115 -0.30 6.34 -5.81
C VAL A 115 1.03 5.58 -5.74
N GLY A 116 1.86 5.72 -6.76
CA GLY A 116 3.12 4.98 -6.85
C GLY A 116 3.04 3.63 -7.56
N PHE A 117 1.83 3.18 -7.95
CA PHE A 117 1.61 1.87 -8.57
C PHE A 117 0.86 2.00 -9.91
N GLY A 118 0.90 0.92 -10.69
CA GLY A 118 0.17 0.79 -11.95
C GLY A 118 0.32 2.01 -12.86
N LYS A 119 -0.81 2.49 -13.38
CA LYS A 119 -0.90 3.66 -14.25
C LYS A 119 -1.11 4.99 -13.49
N SER A 120 -1.24 4.96 -12.17
CA SER A 120 -1.29 6.15 -11.32
C SER A 120 0.06 6.87 -11.27
N ASP A 121 0.02 8.18 -11.03
CA ASP A 121 1.22 8.99 -10.85
C ASP A 121 2.04 8.52 -9.65
N LYS A 122 3.34 8.83 -9.67
CA LYS A 122 4.32 8.35 -8.69
C LYS A 122 5.17 9.50 -8.19
N TYR A 123 5.32 9.62 -6.87
CA TYR A 123 6.35 10.48 -6.31
C TYR A 123 7.74 9.85 -6.51
N ILE A 124 8.74 10.69 -6.76
CA ILE A 124 10.14 10.29 -6.80
C ILE A 124 10.67 10.09 -5.38
N ASP A 125 10.32 11.02 -4.47
CA ASP A 125 10.79 10.97 -3.10
C ASP A 125 9.97 9.95 -2.31
N ILE A 126 10.69 9.05 -1.66
CA ILE A 126 10.11 7.99 -0.84
C ILE A 126 9.39 8.56 0.41
N GLU A 127 9.78 9.75 0.87
CA GLU A 127 9.19 10.42 2.04
C GLU A 127 7.87 11.13 1.73
N ASP A 128 7.51 11.30 0.45
CA ASP A 128 6.21 11.84 0.04
C ASP A 128 5.07 10.83 0.19
N TYR A 129 5.41 9.55 0.41
CA TYR A 129 4.41 8.50 0.64
C TYR A 129 4.09 8.36 2.13
N THR A 130 2.81 8.43 2.45
CA THR A 130 2.31 8.13 3.79
C THR A 130 1.09 7.21 3.73
N HIS A 131 0.86 6.43 4.77
CA HIS A 131 -0.35 5.60 4.85
C HIS A 131 -1.62 6.45 4.74
N GLN A 132 -1.67 7.62 5.42
CA GLN A 132 -2.83 8.51 5.39
C GLN A 132 -3.08 9.07 3.97
N MET A 133 -2.02 9.43 3.23
CA MET A 133 -2.17 9.90 1.84
C MET A 133 -2.88 8.85 0.96
N HIS A 134 -2.57 7.56 1.14
CA HIS A 134 -3.28 6.50 0.40
C HIS A 134 -4.73 6.38 0.83
N VAL A 135 -5.02 6.45 2.14
CA VAL A 135 -6.40 6.44 2.66
C VAL A 135 -7.19 7.62 2.08
N ASP A 136 -6.64 8.83 2.16
CA ASP A 136 -7.30 10.05 1.66
C ASP A 136 -7.56 9.97 0.15
N THR A 137 -6.57 9.48 -0.62
CA THR A 137 -6.70 9.35 -2.08
C THR A 137 -7.80 8.34 -2.48
N ILE A 138 -7.87 7.19 -1.81
CA ILE A 138 -8.90 6.18 -2.10
C ILE A 138 -10.28 6.65 -1.64
N SER A 139 -10.39 7.29 -0.48
CA SER A 139 -11.65 7.89 -0.01
C SER A 139 -12.15 8.95 -1.00
N GLU A 140 -11.28 9.82 -1.48
CA GLU A 140 -11.66 10.84 -2.44
C GLU A 140 -12.09 10.24 -3.79
N LEU A 141 -11.39 9.21 -4.29
CA LEU A 141 -11.79 8.48 -5.51
C LEU A 141 -13.21 7.89 -5.34
N ILE A 142 -13.53 7.30 -4.20
CA ILE A 142 -14.84 6.74 -3.90
C ILE A 142 -15.93 7.84 -3.90
N ARG A 143 -15.62 9.02 -3.35
CA ARG A 143 -16.54 10.16 -3.31
C ARG A 143 -16.76 10.76 -4.70
N GLU A 144 -15.68 10.98 -5.47
CA GLU A 144 -15.75 11.53 -6.82
C GLU A 144 -16.53 10.63 -7.79
N LEU A 145 -16.47 9.31 -7.59
CA LEU A 145 -17.25 8.34 -8.37
C LEU A 145 -18.64 8.08 -7.78
N ASP A 146 -18.98 8.72 -6.65
CA ASP A 146 -20.21 8.55 -5.89
C ASP A 146 -20.59 7.08 -5.66
N LEU A 147 -19.58 6.27 -5.29
CA LEU A 147 -19.77 4.83 -5.07
C LEU A 147 -20.45 4.59 -3.72
N THR A 148 -21.49 3.75 -3.74
CA THR A 148 -22.27 3.34 -2.56
C THR A 148 -22.58 1.84 -2.63
N ASP A 149 -23.04 1.26 -1.53
CA ASP A 149 -23.43 -0.16 -1.41
C ASP A 149 -22.37 -1.14 -1.90
N MET A 150 -21.08 -0.74 -1.80
CA MET A 150 -19.97 -1.52 -2.31
C MET A 150 -19.69 -2.80 -1.52
N THR A 151 -19.28 -3.85 -2.22
CA THR A 151 -18.51 -4.95 -1.63
C THR A 151 -17.02 -4.63 -1.79
N ALA A 152 -16.32 -4.34 -0.69
CA ALA A 152 -14.86 -4.15 -0.72
C ALA A 152 -14.16 -5.51 -0.70
N HIS A 153 -13.31 -5.79 -1.68
CA HIS A 153 -12.32 -6.86 -1.64
C HIS A 153 -10.93 -6.22 -1.54
N VAL A 154 -10.30 -6.38 -0.39
CA VAL A 154 -9.02 -5.78 -0.05
C VAL A 154 -7.97 -6.85 0.18
N HIS A 155 -6.79 -6.68 -0.42
CA HIS A 155 -5.70 -7.65 -0.38
C HIS A 155 -4.39 -7.01 0.04
N ASP A 156 -3.65 -7.65 0.96
CA ASP A 156 -2.33 -7.20 1.42
C ASP A 156 -2.36 -5.73 1.92
N TRP A 157 -1.54 -4.82 1.37
CA TRP A 157 -1.59 -3.39 1.68
C TRP A 157 -2.91 -2.72 1.32
N GLY A 158 -3.61 -3.25 0.32
CA GLY A 158 -5.00 -2.83 0.04
C GLY A 158 -5.93 -3.05 1.24
N GLY A 159 -5.62 -4.01 2.11
CA GLY A 159 -6.35 -4.19 3.37
C GLY A 159 -5.97 -3.16 4.43
N LEU A 160 -4.69 -2.84 4.60
CA LEU A 160 -4.26 -1.81 5.54
C LEU A 160 -4.88 -0.43 5.20
N VAL A 161 -4.91 -0.08 3.92
CA VAL A 161 -5.55 1.15 3.43
C VAL A 161 -7.08 1.01 3.39
N GLY A 162 -7.60 -0.05 2.75
CA GLY A 162 -9.03 -0.21 2.50
C GLY A 162 -9.86 -0.41 3.76
N LEU A 163 -9.37 -1.13 4.77
CA LEU A 163 -10.08 -1.26 6.06
C LEU A 163 -10.15 0.07 6.82
N ARG A 164 -9.17 0.95 6.63
CA ARG A 164 -9.25 2.33 7.13
C ARG A 164 -10.32 3.13 6.37
N VAL A 165 -10.37 3.02 5.05
CA VAL A 165 -11.40 3.66 4.22
C VAL A 165 -12.79 3.15 4.59
N VAL A 166 -12.96 1.83 4.77
CA VAL A 166 -14.23 1.24 5.25
C VAL A 166 -14.62 1.82 6.61
N ALA A 167 -13.67 2.00 7.52
CA ALA A 167 -13.96 2.56 8.84
C ALA A 167 -14.25 4.07 8.82
N GLU A 168 -13.72 4.81 7.86
CA GLU A 168 -13.97 6.25 7.70
C GLU A 168 -15.26 6.54 6.92
N GLU A 169 -15.69 5.62 6.05
CA GLU A 169 -16.87 5.74 5.19
C GLU A 169 -17.81 4.52 5.26
N PRO A 170 -18.21 4.07 6.48
CA PRO A 170 -18.86 2.76 6.68
C PRO A 170 -20.21 2.63 5.94
N ASP A 171 -20.89 3.73 5.71
CA ASP A 171 -22.20 3.76 5.05
C ASP A 171 -22.11 3.47 3.53
N ARG A 172 -20.93 3.63 2.94
CA ARG A 172 -20.70 3.34 1.52
C ARG A 172 -20.45 1.86 1.22
N PHE A 173 -20.28 1.03 2.26
CA PHE A 173 -19.96 -0.39 2.12
C PHE A 173 -21.06 -1.28 2.67
N SER A 174 -21.46 -2.27 1.87
CA SER A 174 -22.42 -3.32 2.25
C SER A 174 -21.73 -4.57 2.76
N ARG A 175 -20.53 -4.89 2.25
CA ARG A 175 -19.78 -6.11 2.58
C ARG A 175 -18.28 -5.85 2.50
N VAL A 176 -17.50 -6.65 3.22
CA VAL A 176 -16.04 -6.65 3.18
C VAL A 176 -15.50 -8.05 2.98
N ILE A 177 -14.53 -8.19 2.09
CA ILE A 177 -13.69 -9.38 1.91
C ILE A 177 -12.25 -8.97 2.13
N ALA A 178 -11.63 -9.46 3.20
CA ALA A 178 -10.23 -9.22 3.53
C ALA A 178 -9.41 -10.46 3.21
N SER A 179 -8.53 -10.38 2.21
CA SER A 179 -7.72 -11.50 1.74
C SER A 179 -6.23 -11.29 2.06
N ASN A 180 -5.62 -12.23 2.78
CA ASN A 180 -4.20 -12.17 3.16
C ASN A 180 -3.79 -10.82 3.71
N THR A 181 -4.61 -10.25 4.59
CA THR A 181 -4.43 -8.90 5.13
C THR A 181 -5.09 -8.75 6.48
N GLY A 182 -4.88 -7.58 7.09
CA GLY A 182 -5.53 -7.18 8.32
C GLY A 182 -5.25 -5.72 8.65
N LEU A 183 -5.88 -5.22 9.70
CA LEU A 183 -5.61 -3.90 10.24
C LEU A 183 -4.76 -4.06 11.50
N ILE A 184 -3.53 -3.54 11.47
CA ILE A 184 -2.61 -3.63 12.61
C ILE A 184 -3.01 -2.58 13.65
N ALA A 185 -3.41 -3.07 14.83
CA ALA A 185 -3.76 -2.25 15.98
C ALA A 185 -3.07 -2.77 17.25
N PRO A 186 -2.60 -1.90 18.16
CA PRO A 186 -1.82 -2.31 19.33
C PRO A 186 -2.63 -3.06 20.40
N GLY A 187 -3.94 -3.17 20.27
CA GLY A 187 -4.81 -3.83 21.25
C GLY A 187 -5.27 -2.91 22.38
N ARG A 188 -6.06 -3.45 23.33
CA ARG A 188 -6.71 -2.67 24.41
C ARG A 188 -5.83 -2.48 25.64
N GLY A 189 -6.03 -1.35 26.32
CA GLY A 189 -5.51 -1.03 27.65
C GLY A 189 -4.33 -0.08 27.66
N LEU A 190 -4.14 0.59 28.80
CA LEU A 190 -3.13 1.63 29.00
C LEU A 190 -1.71 1.22 28.55
N ILE A 191 -1.34 -0.03 28.79
CA ILE A 191 -0.02 -0.55 28.40
C ILE A 191 0.09 -0.60 26.88
N ASN A 192 -0.98 -1.00 26.18
CA ASN A 192 -1.00 -1.05 24.71
C ASN A 192 -1.12 0.33 24.09
N ASP A 193 -1.80 1.26 24.75
CA ASP A 193 -1.83 2.68 24.34
C ASP A 193 -0.43 3.30 24.40
N ILE A 194 0.32 3.03 25.47
CA ILE A 194 1.73 3.43 25.62
C ILE A 194 2.61 2.73 24.58
N ARG A 195 2.44 1.42 24.38
CA ARG A 195 3.14 0.66 23.35
C ARG A 195 2.87 1.23 21.95
N GLY A 196 1.62 1.53 21.62
CA GLY A 196 1.24 2.11 20.32
C GLY A 196 1.94 3.44 20.04
N PHE A 197 2.23 4.23 21.06
CA PHE A 197 2.99 5.48 20.91
C PHE A 197 4.48 5.24 20.62
N PHE A 198 5.08 4.23 21.26
CA PHE A 198 6.52 3.99 21.14
C PHE A 198 6.89 2.93 20.09
N LEU A 199 5.96 2.04 19.72
CA LEU A 199 6.25 0.95 18.77
C LEU A 199 6.72 1.46 17.40
N GLY A 200 6.09 2.50 16.88
CA GLY A 200 6.47 3.07 15.59
C GLY A 200 7.92 3.60 15.58
N PRO A 201 8.27 4.54 16.45
CA PRO A 201 9.65 5.05 16.55
C PRO A 201 10.68 3.97 16.85
N ILE A 202 10.39 3.04 17.78
CA ILE A 202 11.30 1.93 18.12
C ILE A 202 11.50 1.00 16.93
N PHE A 203 10.42 0.66 16.23
CA PHE A 203 10.49 -0.16 15.03
C PHE A 203 11.34 0.48 13.95
N LYS A 204 11.11 1.77 13.64
CA LYS A 204 11.90 2.51 12.65
C LYS A 204 13.38 2.59 13.03
N LEU A 205 13.67 2.83 14.31
CA LEU A 205 15.04 2.81 14.82
C LEU A 205 15.67 1.42 14.68
N THR A 206 14.93 0.35 14.97
CA THR A 206 15.42 -1.04 14.84
C THR A 206 15.76 -1.36 13.38
N ILE A 207 14.89 -1.01 12.44
CA ILE A 207 15.13 -1.19 10.99
C ILE A 207 16.38 -0.40 10.56
N TRP A 208 16.51 0.84 11.00
CA TRP A 208 17.68 1.67 10.70
C TRP A 208 18.99 1.10 11.25
N LEU A 209 19.00 0.62 12.51
CA LEU A 209 20.18 0.00 13.12
C LEU A 209 20.59 -1.31 12.46
N GLN A 210 19.63 -2.10 11.98
CA GLN A 210 19.90 -3.34 11.27
C GLN A 210 20.44 -3.11 9.85
N GLY A 211 20.14 -1.94 9.24
CA GLY A 211 20.55 -1.60 7.89
C GLY A 211 19.88 -2.44 6.80
N PRO A 212 20.41 -2.39 5.56
CA PRO A 212 19.84 -3.13 4.43
C PRO A 212 19.85 -4.65 4.63
N ALA A 213 18.88 -5.33 4.02
CA ALA A 213 18.90 -6.78 3.86
C ALA A 213 19.17 -7.12 2.38
N THR A 214 19.84 -8.23 2.13
CA THR A 214 20.05 -8.76 0.77
C THR A 214 18.80 -9.48 0.26
N TRP A 215 18.79 -9.77 -1.05
CA TRP A 215 17.76 -10.61 -1.66
C TRP A 215 17.72 -12.02 -1.01
N GLU A 216 18.87 -12.61 -0.75
CA GLU A 216 19.02 -13.93 -0.12
C GLU A 216 18.49 -13.93 1.32
N GLU A 217 18.72 -12.88 2.08
CA GLU A 217 18.17 -12.73 3.42
C GLU A 217 16.64 -12.58 3.41
N PHE A 218 16.09 -11.89 2.40
CA PHE A 218 14.64 -11.77 2.21
C PHE A 218 14.01 -13.12 1.86
N ILE A 219 14.51 -13.83 0.84
CA ILE A 219 13.94 -15.11 0.41
C ILE A 219 14.26 -16.27 1.37
N GLY A 220 15.31 -16.16 2.17
CA GLY A 220 15.73 -17.17 3.16
C GLY A 220 14.78 -17.33 4.35
N GLY A 221 13.70 -16.58 4.41
CA GLY A 221 12.55 -16.85 5.29
C GLY A 221 12.70 -16.35 6.72
N ASN A 222 13.66 -15.48 7.05
CA ASN A 222 13.81 -14.93 8.39
C ASN A 222 12.93 -13.70 8.67
N GLY A 223 11.67 -13.79 8.26
CA GLY A 223 10.63 -12.92 8.77
C GLY A 223 10.41 -11.63 7.98
N PHE A 224 9.28 -11.03 8.27
CA PHE A 224 8.77 -9.80 7.70
C PHE A 224 9.75 -8.60 7.82
N THR A 225 10.61 -8.60 8.85
CA THR A 225 11.64 -7.56 9.04
C THR A 225 12.64 -7.51 7.89
N ASN A 226 13.06 -8.66 7.34
CA ASN A 226 13.97 -8.69 6.20
C ASN A 226 13.31 -8.18 4.92
N TRP A 227 12.00 -8.44 4.73
CA TRP A 227 11.23 -7.82 3.66
C TRP A 227 11.23 -6.28 3.77
N ILE A 228 10.98 -5.74 4.96
CA ILE A 228 10.99 -4.30 5.19
C ILE A 228 12.37 -3.69 4.91
N ARG A 229 13.43 -4.33 5.40
CA ARG A 229 14.81 -3.89 5.20
C ARG A 229 15.21 -3.95 3.72
N TYR A 230 14.95 -5.06 3.05
CA TYR A 230 15.20 -5.21 1.62
C TYR A 230 14.42 -4.17 0.82
N SER A 231 13.13 -4.07 1.03
CA SER A 231 12.26 -3.12 0.31
C SER A 231 12.73 -1.67 0.49
N ARG A 232 13.01 -1.25 1.73
CA ARG A 232 13.35 0.14 2.07
C ARG A 232 14.72 0.58 1.57
N TYR A 233 15.71 -0.31 1.55
CA TYR A 233 17.11 0.05 1.35
C TYR A 233 17.70 -0.47 0.04
N THR A 234 17.02 -1.28 -0.74
CA THR A 234 17.51 -1.68 -2.06
C THR A 234 17.51 -0.50 -3.02
N ASP A 235 18.56 -0.37 -3.84
CA ASP A 235 18.63 0.68 -4.85
C ASP A 235 17.58 0.51 -5.96
N ASN A 236 17.17 -0.74 -6.21
CA ASN A 236 16.21 -1.05 -7.25
C ASN A 236 15.46 -2.36 -6.93
N ILE A 237 14.31 -2.25 -6.27
CA ILE A 237 13.48 -3.43 -5.94
C ILE A 237 13.08 -4.19 -7.20
N ASP A 238 13.34 -5.51 -7.23
CA ASP A 238 12.88 -6.40 -8.31
C ASP A 238 11.41 -6.79 -8.08
N VAL A 239 10.50 -5.92 -8.52
CA VAL A 239 9.05 -6.11 -8.34
C VAL A 239 8.58 -7.44 -8.93
N GLY A 240 8.99 -7.73 -10.16
CA GLY A 240 8.61 -8.98 -10.83
C GLY A 240 9.19 -10.20 -10.13
N GLY A 241 10.45 -10.14 -9.66
CA GLY A 241 11.08 -11.19 -8.87
C GLY A 241 10.38 -11.43 -7.54
N VAL A 242 9.98 -10.38 -6.84
CA VAL A 242 9.14 -10.49 -5.62
C VAL A 242 7.85 -11.23 -5.92
N MET A 243 7.13 -10.85 -6.99
CA MET A 243 5.87 -11.48 -7.37
C MET A 243 6.05 -12.96 -7.79
N GLN A 244 7.18 -13.31 -8.41
CA GLN A 244 7.51 -14.70 -8.72
C GLN A 244 7.84 -15.53 -7.48
N THR A 245 8.52 -14.94 -6.51
CA THR A 245 8.93 -15.62 -5.27
C THR A 245 7.75 -15.83 -4.33
N LEU A 246 6.86 -14.84 -4.20
CA LEU A 246 5.72 -14.88 -3.28
C LEU A 246 4.46 -15.50 -3.91
N GLY A 247 4.40 -15.65 -5.23
CA GLY A 247 3.23 -16.13 -5.97
C GLY A 247 3.60 -17.06 -7.12
N SER A 248 2.57 -17.68 -7.70
CA SER A 248 2.73 -18.54 -8.89
C SER A 248 2.70 -17.69 -10.17
N VAL A 249 3.63 -16.75 -10.30
CA VAL A 249 3.75 -15.83 -11.43
C VAL A 249 4.78 -16.35 -12.43
N ASN A 250 4.37 -16.56 -13.69
CA ASN A 250 5.27 -16.99 -14.75
C ASN A 250 6.03 -15.78 -15.37
N SER A 251 6.97 -16.05 -16.27
CA SER A 251 7.84 -15.02 -16.84
C SER A 251 7.08 -13.96 -17.67
N GLU A 252 5.97 -14.31 -18.29
CA GLU A 252 5.15 -13.39 -19.06
C GLU A 252 4.32 -12.48 -18.12
N GLU A 253 3.73 -13.05 -17.09
CA GLU A 253 3.02 -12.31 -16.04
C GLU A 253 3.96 -11.39 -15.23
N ARG A 254 5.22 -11.79 -15.05
CA ARG A 254 6.26 -10.95 -14.46
C ARG A 254 6.37 -9.60 -15.16
N LEU A 255 6.36 -9.60 -16.50
CA LEU A 255 6.44 -8.37 -17.30
C LEU A 255 5.26 -7.42 -17.01
N GLY A 256 4.07 -7.97 -16.74
CA GLY A 256 2.91 -7.18 -16.32
C GLY A 256 3.12 -6.48 -14.98
N TYR A 257 3.72 -7.15 -14.00
CA TYR A 257 4.02 -6.53 -12.70
C TYR A 257 5.17 -5.50 -12.79
N GLU A 258 6.12 -5.67 -13.71
CA GLU A 258 7.21 -4.71 -13.95
C GLU A 258 6.80 -3.52 -14.84
N ALA A 259 5.70 -3.61 -15.58
CA ALA A 259 5.27 -2.58 -16.52
C ALA A 259 5.22 -1.16 -15.92
N PRO A 260 4.71 -0.95 -14.68
CA PRO A 260 4.65 0.38 -14.06
C PRO A 260 6.01 1.04 -13.76
N PHE A 261 7.11 0.27 -13.81
CA PHE A 261 8.38 0.65 -13.23
C PHE A 261 9.52 0.63 -14.24
N PRO A 262 9.66 1.66 -15.11
CA PRO A 262 10.71 1.72 -16.15
C PRO A 262 12.13 1.65 -15.58
N ASN A 263 12.34 2.22 -14.40
CA ASN A 263 13.62 2.23 -13.67
C ASN A 263 13.39 2.44 -12.16
N ALA A 264 14.46 2.51 -11.37
CA ALA A 264 14.43 2.65 -9.92
C ALA A 264 13.63 3.88 -9.43
N SER A 265 13.69 5.01 -10.14
CA SER A 265 13.00 6.25 -9.73
C SER A 265 11.48 6.10 -9.65
N TYR A 266 10.90 5.14 -10.36
CA TYR A 266 9.46 4.86 -10.34
C TYR A 266 9.03 3.93 -9.19
N LYS A 267 9.97 3.43 -8.39
CA LYS A 267 9.73 2.36 -7.40
C LYS A 267 9.65 2.85 -5.95
N ALA A 268 9.71 4.16 -5.72
CA ALA A 268 9.68 4.75 -4.37
C ALA A 268 8.46 4.30 -3.54
N GLY A 269 7.26 4.26 -4.13
CA GLY A 269 6.06 3.73 -3.49
C GLY A 269 6.19 2.26 -3.11
N ALA A 270 6.69 1.42 -4.02
CA ALA A 270 6.90 0.00 -3.75
C ALA A 270 7.94 -0.24 -2.65
N GLN A 271 8.96 0.62 -2.55
CA GLN A 271 10.01 0.51 -1.54
C GLN A 271 9.55 0.87 -0.13
N ILE A 272 8.70 1.91 0.01
CA ILE A 272 8.36 2.47 1.32
C ILE A 272 7.22 1.73 2.02
N PHE A 273 6.29 1.11 1.31
CA PHE A 273 5.07 0.55 1.89
C PHE A 273 5.31 -0.30 3.14
N PRO A 274 6.18 -1.33 3.13
CA PRO A 274 6.39 -2.15 4.32
C PRO A 274 6.89 -1.37 5.54
N TYR A 275 7.60 -0.27 5.31
CA TYR A 275 8.12 0.59 6.37
C TYR A 275 7.05 1.53 6.97
N LEU A 276 5.93 1.75 6.26
CA LEU A 276 4.82 2.59 6.73
C LEU A 276 3.91 1.88 7.75
N ILE A 277 4.00 0.56 7.90
CA ILE A 277 3.12 -0.24 8.77
C ILE A 277 2.93 0.37 10.16
N PRO A 278 3.98 0.74 10.92
CA PRO A 278 3.82 1.27 12.27
C PRO A 278 3.44 2.76 12.32
N SER A 279 3.22 3.42 11.18
CA SER A 279 3.03 4.87 11.16
C SER A 279 1.67 5.31 11.71
N GLU A 280 0.64 4.47 11.60
CA GLU A 280 -0.75 4.83 11.89
C GLU A 280 -1.43 3.92 12.93
N LEU A 281 -0.63 3.26 13.79
CA LEU A 281 -1.14 2.27 14.75
C LEU A 281 -2.31 2.80 15.60
N ARG A 282 -2.22 4.04 16.08
CA ARG A 282 -3.28 4.65 16.90
C ARG A 282 -4.55 4.92 16.10
N LYS A 283 -4.43 5.44 14.88
CA LYS A 283 -5.60 5.68 14.02
C LYS A 283 -6.23 4.36 13.60
N ASN A 284 -5.40 3.35 13.30
CA ASN A 284 -5.88 2.00 13.00
C ASN A 284 -6.65 1.40 14.18
N GLU A 285 -6.17 1.58 15.40
CA GLU A 285 -6.87 1.13 16.59
C GLU A 285 -8.21 1.84 16.77
N MET A 286 -8.25 3.16 16.56
CA MET A 286 -9.51 3.92 16.62
C MET A 286 -10.50 3.45 15.54
N ALA A 287 -10.05 3.24 14.31
CA ALA A 287 -10.86 2.71 13.22
C ALA A 287 -11.42 1.32 13.56
N PHE A 288 -10.57 0.43 14.08
CA PHE A 288 -10.99 -0.90 14.52
C PHE A 288 -12.05 -0.83 15.63
N ARG A 289 -11.77 -0.14 16.74
CA ARG A 289 -12.66 -0.08 17.91
C ARG A 289 -13.98 0.63 17.65
N ASN A 290 -13.95 1.70 16.89
CA ASN A 290 -15.13 2.54 16.70
C ASN A 290 -16.08 1.97 15.66
N VAL A 291 -15.55 1.28 14.65
CA VAL A 291 -16.31 0.82 13.48
C VAL A 291 -16.17 -0.68 13.26
N LEU A 292 -14.96 -1.21 12.95
CA LEU A 292 -14.81 -2.57 12.48
C LEU A 292 -15.15 -3.63 13.54
N GLU A 293 -14.87 -3.38 14.81
CA GLU A 293 -15.27 -4.27 15.93
C GLU A 293 -16.79 -4.34 16.11
N LYS A 294 -17.50 -3.30 15.66
CA LYS A 294 -18.96 -3.19 15.74
C LYS A 294 -19.66 -3.46 14.40
N TRP A 295 -18.89 -3.90 13.42
CA TRP A 295 -19.37 -4.13 12.08
C TRP A 295 -20.42 -5.24 12.07
N ASP A 296 -21.64 -4.92 11.67
CA ASP A 296 -22.81 -5.79 11.66
C ASP A 296 -23.20 -6.29 10.26
N LYS A 297 -22.47 -5.83 9.22
CA LYS A 297 -22.66 -6.25 7.84
C LYS A 297 -21.75 -7.46 7.51
N PRO A 298 -22.00 -8.22 6.42
CA PRO A 298 -21.17 -9.36 6.06
C PRO A 298 -19.67 -9.02 5.95
N PHE A 299 -18.84 -9.82 6.60
CA PHE A 299 -17.38 -9.69 6.59
C PHE A 299 -16.73 -11.06 6.43
N LEU A 300 -15.98 -11.26 5.34
CA LEU A 300 -15.24 -12.49 5.07
C LEU A 300 -13.74 -12.26 5.24
N ILE A 301 -13.08 -13.13 6.00
CA ILE A 301 -11.63 -13.23 6.07
C ILE A 301 -11.18 -14.43 5.27
N ALA A 302 -10.38 -14.21 4.23
CA ALA A 302 -9.89 -15.22 3.30
C ALA A 302 -8.37 -15.23 3.28
N ASN A 303 -7.74 -15.96 4.19
CA ASN A 303 -6.29 -16.05 4.25
C ASN A 303 -5.83 -17.42 3.75
N SER A 304 -4.72 -17.45 2.98
CA SER A 304 -4.05 -18.70 2.64
C SER A 304 -3.11 -19.11 3.77
N ASP A 305 -2.87 -20.42 3.93
CA ASP A 305 -1.98 -20.99 4.94
C ASP A 305 -0.53 -20.49 4.80
N ASN A 306 -0.14 -20.03 3.62
CA ASN A 306 1.18 -19.53 3.29
C ASN A 306 1.27 -17.99 3.26
N ALA A 307 0.22 -17.27 3.66
CA ALA A 307 0.26 -15.82 3.66
C ALA A 307 1.25 -15.30 4.70
N VAL A 308 2.15 -14.41 4.32
CA VAL A 308 3.09 -13.75 5.24
C VAL A 308 2.34 -13.01 6.36
N SER A 309 1.17 -12.45 6.05
CA SER A 309 0.30 -11.78 7.01
C SER A 309 -0.33 -12.74 8.04
N TYR A 310 -0.53 -14.02 7.69
CA TYR A 310 -1.16 -15.01 8.59
C TYR A 310 -0.28 -15.37 9.79
N THR A 311 1.03 -15.40 9.62
CA THR A 311 1.96 -15.77 10.68
C THR A 311 2.21 -14.66 11.71
N HIS A 312 1.80 -13.42 11.44
CA HIS A 312 2.12 -12.25 12.26
C HIS A 312 0.92 -11.37 12.65
N LEU A 313 -0.26 -11.61 12.09
CA LEU A 313 -1.46 -10.79 12.30
C LEU A 313 -2.64 -11.68 12.68
N THR A 314 -2.73 -12.03 13.97
CA THR A 314 -3.97 -12.54 14.51
C THR A 314 -4.94 -11.37 14.66
N LEU A 315 -5.81 -11.15 13.67
CA LEU A 315 -7.06 -10.45 13.93
C LEU A 315 -7.85 -11.26 14.96
N PRO A 316 -8.47 -10.63 15.97
CA PRO A 316 -9.45 -11.34 16.78
C PRO A 316 -10.47 -11.93 15.80
N THR A 317 -10.68 -13.23 15.91
CA THR A 317 -11.53 -14.05 15.05
C THR A 317 -12.91 -13.43 14.96
N ILE A 318 -13.20 -12.72 13.90
CA ILE A 318 -14.54 -12.32 13.55
C ILE A 318 -15.00 -13.35 12.51
N TYR A 319 -15.66 -14.39 13.01
CA TYR A 319 -16.40 -15.45 12.30
C TYR A 319 -15.66 -16.10 11.11
N SER A 320 -15.06 -17.27 11.37
CA SER A 320 -14.99 -18.33 10.37
C SER A 320 -16.41 -18.85 10.15
N VAL A 321 -16.92 -18.74 8.94
CA VAL A 321 -18.08 -19.48 8.48
C VAL A 321 -17.62 -20.83 7.97
#